data_fbd02f68f90472774e055745fad46f68
#
_entry.id   fbd02f68f90472774e055745fad46f68
#
_cell.length_a   1.000
_cell.length_b   1.000
_cell.length_c   1.000
_cell.angle_alpha   90.00
_cell.angle_beta   90.00
_cell.angle_gamma   90.00
#
_symmetry.space_group_name_H-M   'P 1'
#
loop_
_entity.id
_entity.type
_entity.pdbx_description
1 polymer ?
#
loop_
_entity_poly.entity_id
_entity_poly.type
_entity_poly.pdbx_seq_one_letter_code
_entity_poly.pdbx_strand_id
1 'polypeptide(L)'
;MRGWQARSVGPGLSVRDTSFVIPNQTGDMKLEANAEYRFGLFWKVNGALFLDAGNVWTLNDTRHDSGSVSADEVAEAKPGKLTADNFIKGIALDWGAGLRLDLNFILVRLDLGIVLRDPSRDAGDRWAPPSRWFKRDGFSVHFGVGYPF
;
A
#
# COMPACT_ATOMS: atom_id res chain seq x y z
N MET A 1 5.08 -0.53 -2.54
CA MET A 1 4.59 -0.05 -1.23
C MET A 1 4.64 -1.20 -0.22
N ARG A 2 5.54 -1.09 0.74
CA ARG A 2 5.90 -2.16 1.69
C ARG A 2 5.03 -2.19 2.95
N GLY A 3 4.32 -1.12 3.27
CA GLY A 3 3.33 -1.11 4.37
C GLY A 3 2.04 -1.88 4.07
N TRP A 4 1.87 -2.38 2.86
CA TRP A 4 0.62 -2.96 2.37
C TRP A 4 0.80 -4.42 1.95
N GLN A 5 -0.23 -5.21 2.19
CA GLN A 5 -0.31 -6.56 1.61
C GLN A 5 -0.51 -6.47 0.09
N ALA A 6 -0.12 -7.52 -0.62
CA ALA A 6 -0.30 -7.57 -2.06
C ALA A 6 -1.77 -7.35 -2.44
N ARG A 7 -2.02 -6.48 -3.44
CA ARG A 7 -3.34 -6.16 -3.97
C ARG A 7 -4.34 -5.55 -2.96
N SER A 8 -3.84 -4.90 -1.90
CA SER A 8 -4.69 -4.30 -0.86
C SER A 8 -4.81 -2.78 -0.95
N VAL A 9 -4.14 -2.14 -1.92
CA VAL A 9 -4.17 -0.69 -2.15
C VAL A 9 -5.02 -0.37 -3.37
N GLY A 10 -5.88 0.63 -3.26
CA GLY A 10 -6.71 1.14 -4.36
C GLY A 10 -7.99 0.35 -4.62
N PRO A 11 -8.68 0.61 -5.71
CA PRO A 11 -8.43 1.73 -6.61
C PRO A 11 -8.89 3.07 -6.00
N GLY A 12 -8.05 4.09 -6.12
CA GLY A 12 -8.31 5.45 -5.66
C GLY A 12 -8.74 5.54 -4.21
N LEU A 13 -9.94 6.04 -3.95
CA LEU A 13 -10.58 6.16 -2.64
C LEU A 13 -11.56 5.02 -2.34
N SER A 14 -11.59 3.95 -3.13
CA SER A 14 -12.53 2.85 -2.94
C SER A 14 -12.30 2.15 -1.61
N VAL A 15 -13.39 1.79 -0.94
CA VAL A 15 -13.35 1.00 0.29
C VAL A 15 -12.75 -0.37 -0.04
N ARG A 16 -11.94 -0.88 0.87
CA ARG A 16 -11.32 -2.19 0.73
C ARG A 16 -12.40 -3.28 0.75
N ASP A 17 -12.43 -4.09 -0.29
CA ASP A 17 -13.30 -5.26 -0.33
C ASP A 17 -12.70 -6.36 0.57
N THR A 18 -13.44 -6.71 1.62
CA THR A 18 -13.07 -7.76 2.59
C THR A 18 -13.83 -9.06 2.34
N SER A 19 -14.65 -9.12 1.30
CA SER A 19 -15.48 -10.31 0.97
C SER A 19 -14.66 -11.50 0.51
N PHE A 20 -13.44 -11.25 0.01
CA PHE A 20 -12.53 -12.29 -0.47
C PHE A 20 -11.39 -12.52 0.49
N VAL A 21 -10.97 -13.78 0.62
CA VAL A 21 -9.80 -14.19 1.42
C VAL A 21 -8.50 -13.51 0.92
N ILE A 22 -8.44 -13.22 -0.39
CA ILE A 22 -7.34 -12.48 -1.00
C ILE A 22 -7.90 -11.16 -1.54
N PRO A 23 -7.43 -9.99 -1.07
CA PRO A 23 -7.85 -8.71 -1.61
C PRO A 23 -7.57 -8.66 -3.11
N ASN A 24 -8.58 -8.35 -3.92
CA ASN A 24 -8.45 -8.24 -5.38
C ASN A 24 -8.74 -6.82 -5.85
N GLN A 25 -8.03 -5.85 -5.29
CA GLN A 25 -8.13 -4.46 -5.71
C GLN A 25 -7.21 -4.25 -6.92
N THR A 26 -7.82 -4.10 -8.08
CA THR A 26 -7.13 -3.89 -9.36
C THR A 26 -7.52 -2.54 -9.96
N GLY A 27 -6.68 -2.01 -10.83
CA GLY A 27 -6.94 -0.78 -11.58
C GLY A 27 -6.07 -0.73 -12.82
N ASP A 28 -6.38 0.22 -13.70
CA ASP A 28 -5.75 0.37 -15.01
C ASP A 28 -4.43 1.12 -14.93
N MET A 29 -4.27 1.99 -13.94
CA MET A 29 -3.09 2.82 -13.75
C MET A 29 -2.55 2.67 -12.33
N LYS A 30 -1.25 2.37 -12.22
CA LYS A 30 -0.51 2.35 -10.95
C LYS A 30 0.56 3.43 -10.96
N LEU A 31 0.63 4.22 -9.90
CA LEU A 31 1.75 5.11 -9.63
C LEU A 31 2.35 4.75 -8.28
N GLU A 32 3.68 4.65 -8.24
CA GLU A 32 4.42 4.34 -7.02
C GLU A 32 5.74 5.10 -7.00
N ALA A 33 6.02 5.76 -5.89
CA ALA A 33 7.28 6.43 -5.61
C ALA A 33 7.86 5.84 -4.32
N ASN A 34 9.15 5.52 -4.33
CA ASN A 34 9.85 4.88 -3.23
C ASN A 34 11.11 5.66 -2.92
N ALA A 35 11.35 5.96 -1.66
CA ALA A 35 12.60 6.50 -1.16
C ALA A 35 13.18 5.55 -0.11
N GLU A 36 14.45 5.19 -0.23
CA GLU A 36 15.12 4.29 0.69
C GLU A 36 16.50 4.82 1.06
N TYR A 37 16.75 4.95 2.35
CA TYR A 37 18.05 5.29 2.92
C TYR A 37 18.66 4.05 3.56
N ARG A 38 19.82 3.65 3.07
CA ARG A 38 20.58 2.49 3.57
C ARG A 38 21.80 2.94 4.35
N PHE A 39 22.09 2.24 5.45
CA PHE A 39 23.24 2.50 6.31
C PHE A 39 23.82 1.19 6.85
N GLY A 40 25.13 1.14 6.98
CA GLY A 40 25.82 0.00 7.57
C GLY A 40 25.53 -0.08 9.09
N LEU A 41 25.18 -1.25 9.57
CA LEU A 41 25.03 -1.51 11.01
C LEU A 41 26.31 -2.16 11.57
N PHE A 42 26.56 -3.36 11.15
CA PHE A 42 27.77 -4.10 11.54
C PHE A 42 28.02 -5.24 10.54
N TRP A 43 29.28 -5.57 10.32
CA TRP A 43 29.73 -6.65 9.45
C TRP A 43 29.03 -6.60 8.06
N LYS A 44 28.20 -7.59 7.73
CA LYS A 44 27.44 -7.69 6.48
C LYS A 44 25.97 -7.32 6.64
N VAL A 45 25.59 -6.73 7.76
CA VAL A 45 24.23 -6.31 8.06
C VAL A 45 24.09 -4.81 7.78
N ASN A 46 23.17 -4.46 6.91
CA ASN A 46 22.78 -3.09 6.61
C ASN A 46 21.35 -2.84 7.09
N GLY A 47 21.14 -1.68 7.68
CA GLY A 47 19.83 -1.14 7.97
C GLY A 47 19.30 -0.38 6.77
N ALA A 48 17.98 -0.33 6.62
CA ALA A 48 17.30 0.50 5.65
C ALA A 48 16.11 1.17 6.32
N LEU A 49 15.91 2.45 6.01
CA LEU A 49 14.67 3.19 6.29
C LEU A 49 14.05 3.53 4.96
N PHE A 50 12.74 3.40 4.85
CA PHE A 50 12.05 3.67 3.60
C PHE A 50 10.74 4.42 3.80
N LEU A 51 10.35 5.14 2.77
CA LEU A 51 9.09 5.83 2.62
C LEU A 51 8.54 5.50 1.24
N ASP A 52 7.36 4.94 1.17
CA ASP A 52 6.69 4.62 -0.08
C ASP A 52 5.40 5.43 -0.20
N ALA A 53 5.10 5.89 -1.42
CA ALA A 53 3.91 6.63 -1.75
C ALA A 53 3.33 6.10 -3.05
N GLY A 54 2.02 5.97 -3.14
CA GLY A 54 1.39 5.55 -4.40
C GLY A 54 -0.06 5.11 -4.25
N ASN A 55 -0.64 4.72 -5.37
CA ASN A 55 -1.93 4.05 -5.42
C ASN A 55 -2.14 3.43 -6.82
N VAL A 56 -3.27 2.76 -6.95
CA VAL A 56 -3.82 2.27 -8.20
C VAL A 56 -5.12 3.04 -8.48
N TRP A 57 -5.40 3.36 -9.73
CA TRP A 57 -6.64 4.03 -10.15
C TRP A 57 -7.24 3.31 -11.34
N THR A 58 -8.56 3.44 -11.50
CA THR A 58 -9.27 3.06 -12.72
C THR A 58 -9.40 4.28 -13.64
N LEU A 59 -9.25 4.07 -14.93
CA LEU A 59 -9.47 5.11 -15.95
C LEU A 59 -10.95 5.21 -16.35
N ASN A 60 -11.64 4.08 -16.31
CA ASN A 60 -13.06 3.97 -16.63
C ASN A 60 -13.89 3.63 -15.38
N ASP A 61 -15.12 4.11 -15.33
CA ASP A 61 -16.12 3.68 -14.35
C ASP A 61 -16.64 2.29 -14.74
N THR A 62 -15.92 1.24 -14.33
CA THR A 62 -16.32 -0.15 -14.60
C THR A 62 -17.46 -0.65 -13.70
N ARG A 63 -18.07 0.22 -12.92
CA ARG A 63 -19.17 -0.13 -11.99
C ARG A 63 -20.52 -0.37 -12.66
N HIS A 64 -20.63 -0.08 -13.97
CA HIS A 64 -21.89 -0.31 -14.72
C HIS A 64 -22.15 -1.77 -15.09
N ASP A 65 -21.19 -2.69 -14.90
CA ASP A 65 -21.33 -4.08 -15.39
C ASP A 65 -21.69 -5.12 -14.31
N SER A 66 -21.82 -4.72 -13.06
CA SER A 66 -22.30 -5.62 -12.01
C SER A 66 -23.77 -5.31 -11.70
N GLY A 67 -24.64 -5.88 -12.48
CA GLY A 67 -26.10 -5.63 -12.48
C GLY A 67 -26.86 -6.05 -11.23
N SER A 68 -26.49 -5.59 -10.04
CA SER A 68 -27.28 -5.80 -8.81
C SER A 68 -26.94 -4.88 -7.63
N VAL A 69 -26.32 -3.72 -7.86
CA VAL A 69 -26.08 -2.77 -6.76
C VAL A 69 -27.15 -1.68 -6.83
N SER A 70 -27.89 -1.49 -5.74
CA SER A 70 -28.92 -0.44 -5.66
C SER A 70 -28.29 0.95 -5.78
N ALA A 71 -29.03 1.89 -6.38
CA ALA A 71 -28.55 3.25 -6.64
C ALA A 71 -28.06 3.99 -5.37
N ASP A 72 -28.56 3.61 -4.19
CA ASP A 72 -28.19 4.20 -2.91
C ASP A 72 -26.81 3.72 -2.41
N GLU A 73 -26.39 2.48 -2.71
CA GLU A 73 -25.04 1.98 -2.41
C GLU A 73 -23.98 2.59 -3.32
N VAL A 74 -24.35 3.00 -4.53
CA VAL A 74 -23.44 3.67 -5.48
C VAL A 74 -23.06 5.08 -5.00
N ALA A 75 -23.94 5.76 -4.28
CA ALA A 75 -23.71 7.12 -3.79
C ALA A 75 -22.66 7.18 -2.66
N GLU A 76 -22.53 6.11 -1.85
CA GLU A 76 -21.53 6.05 -0.76
C GLU A 76 -20.17 5.49 -1.19
N ALA A 77 -20.08 4.87 -2.34
CA ALA A 77 -18.85 4.27 -2.82
C ALA A 77 -17.83 5.33 -3.27
N LYS A 78 -16.74 5.47 -2.55
CA LYS A 78 -15.62 6.38 -2.84
C LYS A 78 -15.07 6.08 -4.24
N PRO A 79 -14.95 7.07 -5.13
CA PRO A 79 -14.62 6.82 -6.53
C PRO A 79 -13.19 6.29 -6.70
N GLY A 80 -13.06 5.16 -7.38
CA GLY A 80 -11.76 4.59 -7.78
C GLY A 80 -11.16 5.29 -9.01
N LYS A 81 -11.93 6.13 -9.69
CA LYS A 81 -11.53 6.79 -10.93
C LYS A 81 -10.48 7.87 -10.70
N LEU A 82 -9.51 7.94 -11.62
CA LEU A 82 -8.51 8.98 -11.64
C LEU A 82 -9.14 10.32 -12.02
N THR A 83 -9.18 11.25 -11.07
CA THR A 83 -9.55 12.65 -11.26
C THR A 83 -8.55 13.53 -10.52
N ALA A 84 -8.41 14.81 -10.93
CA ALA A 84 -7.47 15.73 -10.28
C ALA A 84 -7.69 15.82 -8.76
N ASP A 85 -8.94 15.85 -8.32
CA ASP A 85 -9.30 15.89 -6.89
C ASP A 85 -9.00 14.59 -6.17
N ASN A 86 -9.20 13.43 -6.83
CA ASN A 86 -8.99 12.12 -6.23
C ASN A 86 -7.53 11.67 -6.31
N PHE A 87 -6.72 12.26 -7.18
CA PHE A 87 -5.31 11.92 -7.31
C PHE A 87 -4.57 12.12 -5.99
N ILE A 88 -4.53 13.36 -5.50
CA ILE A 88 -3.81 13.70 -4.25
C ILE A 88 -4.50 13.06 -3.03
N LYS A 89 -5.83 13.07 -3.00
CA LYS A 89 -6.61 12.47 -1.91
C LYS A 89 -6.49 10.95 -1.87
N GLY A 90 -6.21 10.32 -3.02
CA GLY A 90 -6.04 8.89 -3.18
C GLY A 90 -4.63 8.37 -2.87
N ILE A 91 -3.61 9.22 -2.70
CA ILE A 91 -2.25 8.75 -2.42
C ILE A 91 -2.22 8.03 -1.07
N ALA A 92 -1.80 6.77 -1.07
CA ALA A 92 -1.46 6.00 0.11
C ALA A 92 0.01 6.26 0.48
N LEU A 93 0.31 6.27 1.77
CA LEU A 93 1.66 6.47 2.29
C LEU A 93 2.00 5.38 3.29
N ASP A 94 3.19 4.84 3.18
CA ASP A 94 3.77 3.98 4.21
C ASP A 94 5.24 4.33 4.45
N TRP A 95 5.72 3.95 5.60
CA TRP A 95 7.13 4.02 5.96
C TRP A 95 7.55 2.73 6.64
N GLY A 96 8.83 2.54 6.81
CA GLY A 96 9.28 1.38 7.55
C GLY A 96 10.77 1.28 7.68
N ALA A 97 11.17 0.19 8.30
CA ALA A 97 12.56 -0.17 8.48
C ALA A 97 12.81 -1.58 7.93
N GLY A 98 14.02 -1.80 7.47
CA GLY A 98 14.43 -3.09 6.95
C GLY A 98 15.84 -3.47 7.36
N LEU A 99 16.07 -4.76 7.37
CA LEU A 99 17.41 -5.35 7.52
C LEU A 99 17.82 -6.02 6.21
N ARG A 100 19.07 -5.85 5.86
CA ARG A 100 19.70 -6.43 4.67
C ARG A 100 20.95 -7.19 5.12
N LEU A 101 20.97 -8.49 4.92
CA LEU A 101 22.13 -9.33 5.19
C LEU A 101 22.74 -9.74 3.83
N ASP A 102 23.92 -9.22 3.56
CA ASP A 102 24.68 -9.52 2.35
C ASP A 102 25.74 -10.59 2.62
N LEU A 103 25.49 -11.79 2.12
CA LEU A 103 26.38 -12.94 2.27
C LEU A 103 27.27 -13.19 1.03
N ASN A 104 27.44 -12.20 0.15
CA ASN A 104 28.17 -12.24 -1.12
C ASN A 104 27.49 -13.07 -2.24
N PHE A 105 26.89 -14.18 -1.91
CA PHE A 105 26.20 -15.09 -2.84
C PHE A 105 24.67 -15.07 -2.64
N ILE A 106 24.20 -14.55 -1.55
CA ILE A 106 22.77 -14.41 -1.20
C ILE A 106 22.55 -13.09 -0.45
N LEU A 107 21.51 -12.38 -0.84
CA LEU A 107 20.97 -11.22 -0.13
C LEU A 107 19.69 -11.63 0.56
N VAL A 108 19.69 -11.59 1.89
CA VAL A 108 18.48 -11.78 2.69
C VAL A 108 17.97 -10.41 3.13
N ARG A 109 16.68 -10.19 2.96
CA ARG A 109 16.06 -8.93 3.34
C ARG A 109 14.81 -9.18 4.18
N LEU A 110 14.66 -8.38 5.22
CA LEU A 110 13.47 -8.34 6.07
C LEU A 110 13.00 -6.90 6.16
N ASP A 111 11.79 -6.61 5.73
CA ASP A 111 11.18 -5.29 5.76
C ASP A 111 9.94 -5.28 6.65
N LEU A 112 9.86 -4.31 7.54
CA LEU A 112 8.68 -3.97 8.31
C LEU A 112 8.12 -2.64 7.79
N GLY A 113 6.99 -2.68 7.11
CA GLY A 113 6.28 -1.50 6.63
C GLY A 113 5.08 -1.16 7.51
N ILE A 114 4.87 0.12 7.75
CA ILE A 114 3.81 0.66 8.58
C ILE A 114 2.99 1.65 7.75
N VAL A 115 1.69 1.47 7.72
CA VAL A 115 0.77 2.36 7.01
C VAL A 115 0.68 3.69 7.74
N LEU A 116 0.99 4.79 7.06
CA LEU A 116 0.82 6.16 7.55
C LEU A 116 -0.52 6.75 7.12
N ARG A 117 -0.89 6.55 5.86
CA ARG A 117 -2.10 7.12 5.28
C ARG A 117 -2.81 6.11 4.39
N ASP A 118 -4.04 5.80 4.76
CA ASP A 118 -4.93 4.88 4.04
C ASP A 118 -6.05 5.67 3.35
N PRO A 119 -6.02 5.82 2.02
CA PRO A 119 -7.03 6.57 1.28
C PRO A 119 -8.40 5.88 1.25
N SER A 120 -8.48 4.58 1.52
CA SER A 120 -9.74 3.82 1.56
C SER A 120 -10.63 4.18 2.75
N ARG A 121 -10.09 4.89 3.74
CA ARG A 121 -10.79 5.31 4.96
C ARG A 121 -11.47 6.67 4.79
N ASP A 122 -12.35 6.99 5.71
CA ASP A 122 -13.03 8.28 5.75
C ASP A 122 -12.06 9.46 5.89
N ALA A 123 -12.46 10.61 5.40
CA ALA A 123 -11.59 11.79 5.30
C ALA A 123 -10.91 12.18 6.63
N GLY A 124 -11.60 12.00 7.75
CA GLY A 124 -11.08 12.28 9.10
C GLY A 124 -10.19 11.18 9.69
N ASP A 125 -10.19 9.97 9.11
CA ASP A 125 -9.52 8.78 9.66
C ASP A 125 -8.44 8.20 8.72
N ARG A 126 -8.08 8.93 7.67
CA ARG A 126 -7.07 8.50 6.68
C ARG A 126 -5.67 8.39 7.24
N TRP A 127 -5.34 9.23 8.20
CA TRP A 127 -4.05 9.18 8.86
C TRP A 127 -4.07 8.16 9.99
N ALA A 128 -3.12 7.23 9.96
CA ALA A 128 -3.00 6.20 10.97
C ALA A 128 -2.28 6.75 12.22
N PRO A 129 -2.96 6.92 13.35
CA PRO A 129 -2.29 7.30 14.60
C PRO A 129 -1.36 6.19 15.07
N PRO A 130 -0.33 6.49 15.90
CA PRO A 130 0.62 5.51 16.40
C PRO A 130 -0.02 4.29 17.10
N SER A 131 -1.20 4.46 17.67
CA SER A 131 -1.98 3.39 18.29
C SER A 131 -2.49 2.32 17.28
N ARG A 132 -2.47 2.62 15.99
CA ARG A 132 -2.87 1.72 14.89
C ARG A 132 -1.70 1.02 14.22
N TRP A 133 -0.47 1.50 14.36
CA TRP A 133 0.67 1.02 13.59
C TRP A 133 0.93 -0.48 13.74
N PHE A 134 0.68 -1.03 14.92
CA PHE A 134 0.88 -2.45 15.21
C PHE A 134 -0.42 -3.26 15.28
N LYS A 135 -1.52 -2.72 14.77
CA LYS A 135 -2.76 -3.50 14.58
C LYS A 135 -2.70 -4.25 13.26
N ARG A 136 -3.51 -5.31 13.14
CA ARG A 136 -3.53 -6.26 12.01
C ARG A 136 -3.53 -5.63 10.61
N ASP A 137 -4.14 -4.44 10.47
CA ASP A 137 -4.23 -3.71 9.20
C ASP A 137 -3.26 -2.52 9.11
N GLY A 138 -2.40 -2.32 10.10
CA GLY A 138 -1.51 -1.16 10.19
C GLY A 138 -0.07 -1.45 9.83
N PHE A 139 0.32 -2.72 9.71
CA PHE A 139 1.70 -3.10 9.35
C PHE A 139 1.75 -4.32 8.44
N SER A 140 2.87 -4.46 7.75
CA SER A 140 3.17 -5.58 6.89
C SER A 140 4.63 -5.98 7.05
N VAL A 141 4.91 -7.28 7.07
CA VAL A 141 6.26 -7.84 7.13
C VAL A 141 6.55 -8.54 5.82
N HIS A 142 7.65 -8.19 5.19
CA HIS A 142 8.11 -8.80 3.95
C HIS A 142 9.48 -9.45 4.14
N PHE A 143 9.55 -10.70 3.79
CA PHE A 143 10.80 -11.45 3.75
C PHE A 143 11.17 -11.71 2.28
N GLY A 144 12.42 -11.50 1.95
CA GLY A 144 12.93 -11.74 0.61
C GLY A 144 14.32 -12.35 0.63
N VAL A 145 14.54 -13.26 -0.29
CA VAL A 145 15.85 -13.85 -0.55
C VAL A 145 16.14 -13.69 -2.04
N GLY A 146 17.30 -13.16 -2.37
CA GLY A 146 17.70 -12.91 -3.76
C GLY A 146 19.19 -13.07 -3.94
N TYR A 147 19.62 -13.06 -5.20
CA TYR A 147 21.03 -12.99 -5.53
C TYR A 147 21.45 -11.52 -5.57
N PRO A 148 22.65 -11.16 -5.05
CA PRO A 148 23.24 -9.86 -5.31
C PRO A 148 23.63 -9.79 -6.80
N PHE A 149 23.11 -8.79 -7.51
CA PHE A 149 23.52 -8.45 -8.85
C PHE A 149 24.61 -7.39 -8.81
#